data_b37605d040b21ad26cda04290fd7fd75
#
_entry.id   b37605d040b21ad26cda04290fd7fd75
#
_cell.length_a   1.000
_cell.length_b   1.000
_cell.length_c   1.000
_cell.angle_alpha   90.00
_cell.angle_beta   90.00
_cell.angle_gamma   90.00
#
_symmetry.space_group_name_H-M   'P 1'
#
loop_
_entity.id
_entity.type
_entity.pdbx_description
1 polymer ?
#
loop_
_entity_poly.entity_id
_entity_poly.type
_entity_poly.pdbx_seq_one_letter_code
_entity_poly.pdbx_strand_id
1 'polypeptide(L)'
;IKYFDFELDSGSGFSNWLKNEKMLMTNEILNEELENNMLSAGNPFTQRKLDEFIRLIESKYAESGYYNATLTPNVSIDSQNRAGIELKIKQGDRVKIDTFTISGAEKIEEESLLKLFKIGEADMAILNYFTNKDLFTETEFQQGIDSLNNYYFDLGYMDFQIINIDSSLDNKKEKISIDIQISEGIQYKLGKISFEGGLEIFDKDELSQAISIAEGDIFNRNLIIKDIQTLTDMFADKGFAFVNINPVTSDFLDSINIDFKISLNKKVFINRITISGNTRTQDEVIRREIGIAEGGQYSRSILRESLNSLRRLGYFSDVQISTEEVIGMPDKINIAFEVEETQTGSVSLSFFNFKSNIDFE
;
A
#
# COMPACT_ATOMS: atom_id res chain seq x y z
N ILE A 1 -27.03 0.82 28.15
CA ILE A 1 -25.73 0.47 28.76
C ILE A 1 -25.38 1.53 29.79
N LYS A 2 -24.94 1.13 30.99
CA LYS A 2 -24.51 2.00 32.08
C LYS A 2 -23.01 2.34 31.95
N TYR A 3 -22.21 1.30 31.72
CA TYR A 3 -20.77 1.37 31.45
C TYR A 3 -20.34 0.17 30.61
N PHE A 4 -19.20 0.32 29.92
CA PHE A 4 -18.51 -0.75 29.23
C PHE A 4 -17.02 -0.57 29.49
N ASP A 5 -16.40 -1.52 30.17
CA ASP A 5 -15.00 -1.48 30.58
C ASP A 5 -14.22 -2.66 30.02
N PHE A 6 -12.91 -2.48 29.84
CA PHE A 6 -12.02 -3.52 29.33
C PHE A 6 -10.95 -3.88 30.37
N GLU A 7 -10.81 -5.17 30.65
CA GLU A 7 -9.67 -5.74 31.37
C GLU A 7 -8.71 -6.39 30.36
N LEU A 8 -7.55 -5.79 30.11
CA LEU A 8 -6.57 -6.23 29.13
C LEU A 8 -5.51 -7.10 29.79
N ASP A 9 -5.30 -8.33 29.28
CA ASP A 9 -4.30 -9.27 29.74
C ASP A 9 -3.42 -9.70 28.53
N SER A 10 -2.18 -9.21 28.49
CA SER A 10 -1.19 -9.56 27.46
C SER A 10 -0.58 -10.96 27.63
N GLY A 11 -0.99 -11.69 28.69
CA GLY A 11 -0.37 -12.95 29.07
C GLY A 11 0.86 -12.76 29.99
N SER A 12 1.02 -13.65 30.98
CA SER A 12 2.04 -13.55 32.03
C SER A 12 3.29 -14.37 31.73
N GLY A 13 3.68 -14.55 30.47
CA GLY A 13 4.87 -15.32 30.10
C GLY A 13 6.16 -14.50 30.18
N PHE A 14 7.24 -15.05 30.78
CA PHE A 14 8.59 -14.47 30.74
C PHE A 14 9.07 -14.14 29.32
N SER A 15 8.53 -14.86 28.32
CA SER A 15 8.75 -14.61 26.88
C SER A 15 8.20 -13.26 26.41
N ASN A 16 7.03 -12.84 26.88
CA ASN A 16 6.38 -11.57 26.48
C ASN A 16 7.12 -10.36 27.04
N TRP A 17 7.68 -10.46 28.24
CA TRP A 17 8.54 -9.44 28.82
C TRP A 17 9.83 -9.22 28.01
N LEU A 18 10.45 -10.30 27.51
CA LEU A 18 11.65 -10.23 26.67
C LEU A 18 11.38 -9.68 25.27
N LYS A 19 10.18 -9.94 24.71
CA LYS A 19 9.79 -9.52 23.35
C LYS A 19 9.21 -8.11 23.31
N ASN A 20 8.90 -7.50 24.47
CA ASN A 20 8.27 -6.19 24.58
C ASN A 20 6.96 -6.08 23.75
N GLU A 21 6.22 -7.19 23.63
CA GLU A 21 4.95 -7.23 22.87
C GLU A 21 3.89 -6.40 23.60
N LYS A 22 3.48 -5.31 22.94
CA LYS A 22 2.38 -4.47 23.40
C LYS A 22 1.04 -5.12 23.02
N MET A 23 0.00 -4.79 23.78
CA MET A 23 -1.36 -5.13 23.39
C MET A 23 -1.65 -4.61 21.98
N LEU A 24 -2.23 -5.46 21.12
CA LEU A 24 -2.66 -5.09 19.77
C LEU A 24 -3.68 -3.95 19.82
N MET A 25 -4.63 -4.03 20.76
CA MET A 25 -5.67 -3.04 20.94
C MET A 25 -5.53 -2.37 22.29
N THR A 26 -5.42 -1.04 22.28
CA THR A 26 -5.48 -0.21 23.48
C THR A 26 -6.93 0.09 23.88
N ASN A 27 -7.15 0.56 25.11
CA ASN A 27 -8.48 1.01 25.53
C ASN A 27 -9.07 2.10 24.63
N GLU A 28 -8.21 2.94 24.03
CA GLU A 28 -8.63 4.01 23.11
C GLU A 28 -9.23 3.43 21.83
N ILE A 29 -8.52 2.48 21.21
CA ILE A 29 -9.00 1.78 19.98
C ILE A 29 -10.29 1.01 20.27
N LEU A 30 -10.35 0.31 21.41
CA LEU A 30 -11.53 -0.46 21.79
C LEU A 30 -12.75 0.44 22.08
N ASN A 31 -12.54 1.61 22.67
CA ASN A 31 -13.62 2.58 22.89
C ASN A 31 -14.14 3.17 21.57
N GLU A 32 -13.25 3.47 20.62
CA GLU A 32 -13.64 3.91 19.28
C GLU A 32 -14.50 2.84 18.58
N GLU A 33 -14.10 1.57 18.68
CA GLU A 33 -14.88 0.44 18.13
C GLU A 33 -16.23 0.28 18.81
N LEU A 34 -16.33 0.54 20.14
CA LEU A 34 -17.62 0.55 20.86
C LEU A 34 -18.55 1.64 20.35
N GLU A 35 -18.03 2.85 20.13
CA GLU A 35 -18.83 3.97 19.59
C GLU A 35 -19.33 3.66 18.18
N ASN A 36 -18.47 3.15 17.30
CA ASN A 36 -18.81 2.76 15.94
C ASN A 36 -19.90 1.69 15.89
N ASN A 37 -19.93 0.79 16.88
CA ASN A 37 -20.91 -0.30 16.97
C ASN A 37 -22.11 0.03 17.89
N MET A 38 -22.26 1.28 18.34
CA MET A 38 -23.35 1.74 19.22
C MET A 38 -23.48 0.90 20.50
N LEU A 39 -22.36 0.53 21.13
CA LEU A 39 -22.29 -0.21 22.39
C LEU A 39 -21.75 0.64 23.55
N SER A 40 -21.49 1.93 23.34
CA SER A 40 -21.07 2.85 24.36
C SER A 40 -22.17 3.15 25.40
N ALA A 41 -21.80 3.74 26.52
CA ALA A 41 -22.75 4.13 27.59
C ALA A 41 -23.86 5.02 27.04
N GLY A 42 -25.09 4.77 27.46
CA GLY A 42 -26.29 5.45 26.99
C GLY A 42 -27.04 4.72 25.85
N ASN A 43 -26.40 3.82 25.14
CA ASN A 43 -27.04 3.07 24.07
C ASN A 43 -27.85 1.86 24.59
N PRO A 44 -28.88 1.40 23.84
CA PRO A 44 -29.62 0.18 24.17
C PRO A 44 -28.71 -1.06 24.14
N PHE A 45 -28.80 -1.88 25.19
CA PHE A 45 -28.09 -3.17 25.24
C PHE A 45 -28.94 -4.29 24.59
N THR A 46 -28.26 -5.08 23.77
CA THR A 46 -28.76 -6.38 23.32
C THR A 46 -27.63 -7.40 23.31
N GLN A 47 -27.90 -8.64 23.74
CA GLN A 47 -26.88 -9.69 23.74
C GLN A 47 -26.30 -9.91 22.33
N ARG A 48 -27.15 -9.87 21.31
CA ARG A 48 -26.71 -10.01 19.90
C ARG A 48 -25.64 -8.99 19.50
N LYS A 49 -25.82 -7.70 19.85
CA LYS A 49 -24.81 -6.68 19.54
C LYS A 49 -23.48 -6.92 20.25
N LEU A 50 -23.55 -7.39 21.51
CA LEU A 50 -22.34 -7.76 22.25
C LEU A 50 -21.60 -8.92 21.59
N ASP A 51 -22.34 -9.96 21.18
CA ASP A 51 -21.76 -11.13 20.49
C ASP A 51 -21.17 -10.76 19.12
N GLU A 52 -21.82 -9.86 18.39
CA GLU A 52 -21.31 -9.33 17.11
C GLU A 52 -20.03 -8.53 17.32
N PHE A 53 -19.97 -7.69 18.37
CA PHE A 53 -18.77 -6.92 18.74
C PHE A 53 -17.62 -7.85 19.16
N ILE A 54 -17.88 -8.86 19.98
CA ILE A 54 -16.87 -9.84 20.39
C ILE A 54 -16.27 -10.52 19.16
N ARG A 55 -17.10 -11.01 18.23
CA ARG A 55 -16.61 -11.64 16.99
C ARG A 55 -15.79 -10.68 16.12
N LEU A 56 -16.18 -9.41 16.04
CA LEU A 56 -15.42 -8.39 15.33
C LEU A 56 -14.01 -8.23 15.92
N ILE A 57 -13.91 -8.13 17.25
CA ILE A 57 -12.63 -8.00 17.92
C ILE A 57 -11.79 -9.28 17.81
N GLU A 58 -12.41 -10.46 17.95
CA GLU A 58 -11.74 -11.76 17.73
C GLU A 58 -11.18 -11.87 16.29
N SER A 59 -11.94 -11.42 15.27
CA SER A 59 -11.47 -11.38 13.89
C SER A 59 -10.22 -10.50 13.72
N LYS A 60 -10.24 -9.30 14.30
CA LYS A 60 -9.09 -8.38 14.25
C LYS A 60 -7.83 -8.94 14.93
N TYR A 61 -8.01 -9.68 16.03
CA TYR A 61 -6.92 -10.40 16.66
C TYR A 61 -6.39 -11.54 15.76
N ALA A 62 -7.29 -12.32 15.16
CA ALA A 62 -6.92 -13.43 14.26
C ALA A 62 -6.19 -12.92 13.00
N GLU A 63 -6.67 -11.84 12.37
CA GLU A 63 -6.02 -11.17 11.23
C GLU A 63 -4.58 -10.73 11.53
N SER A 64 -4.32 -10.38 12.80
CA SER A 64 -2.98 -10.03 13.30
C SER A 64 -2.17 -11.23 13.81
N GLY A 65 -2.67 -12.46 13.63
CA GLY A 65 -2.00 -13.70 13.99
C GLY A 65 -2.25 -14.19 15.43
N TYR A 66 -3.15 -13.56 16.19
CA TYR A 66 -3.49 -13.97 17.56
C TYR A 66 -4.72 -14.89 17.61
N TYR A 67 -4.59 -16.10 17.10
CA TYR A 67 -5.69 -17.08 17.04
C TYR A 67 -6.12 -17.64 18.40
N ASN A 68 -5.29 -17.40 19.44
CA ASN A 68 -5.55 -17.78 20.83
C ASN A 68 -6.20 -16.67 21.64
N ALA A 69 -6.49 -15.52 21.03
CA ALA A 69 -7.16 -14.44 21.72
C ALA A 69 -8.53 -14.93 22.26
N THR A 70 -8.82 -14.59 23.52
CA THR A 70 -10.10 -14.95 24.14
C THR A 70 -10.73 -13.70 24.74
N LEU A 71 -12.01 -13.50 24.43
CA LEU A 71 -12.82 -12.40 24.91
C LEU A 71 -13.95 -12.93 25.78
N THR A 72 -13.91 -12.60 27.07
CA THR A 72 -14.90 -13.12 28.03
C THR A 72 -15.71 -11.95 28.58
N PRO A 73 -17.01 -11.84 28.22
CA PRO A 73 -17.86 -10.80 28.74
C PRO A 73 -18.43 -11.17 30.13
N ASN A 74 -18.45 -10.19 31.02
CA ASN A 74 -19.18 -10.23 32.28
C ASN A 74 -20.28 -9.15 32.24
N VAL A 75 -21.54 -9.57 32.16
CA VAL A 75 -22.68 -8.65 32.05
C VAL A 75 -23.46 -8.65 33.36
N SER A 76 -23.60 -7.47 33.96
CA SER A 76 -24.41 -7.24 35.16
C SER A 76 -25.63 -6.34 34.85
N ILE A 77 -26.79 -6.60 35.41
CA ILE A 77 -27.97 -5.74 35.23
C ILE A 77 -28.37 -5.16 36.60
N ASP A 78 -28.43 -3.84 36.67
CA ASP A 78 -28.77 -3.15 37.89
C ASP A 78 -30.30 -3.08 38.12
N SER A 79 -30.69 -2.55 39.28
CA SER A 79 -32.11 -2.40 39.66
C SER A 79 -32.91 -1.46 38.75
N GLN A 80 -32.25 -0.68 37.91
CA GLN A 80 -32.87 0.23 36.93
C GLN A 80 -32.85 -0.37 35.52
N ASN A 81 -32.62 -1.69 35.40
CA ASN A 81 -32.53 -2.43 34.14
C ASN A 81 -31.46 -1.88 33.17
N ARG A 82 -30.32 -1.40 33.73
CA ARG A 82 -29.19 -0.95 32.94
C ARG A 82 -28.08 -1.98 33.00
N ALA A 83 -27.48 -2.28 31.84
CA ALA A 83 -26.37 -3.22 31.73
C ALA A 83 -25.04 -2.57 32.04
N GLY A 84 -24.26 -3.14 32.95
CA GLY A 84 -22.83 -2.90 33.11
C GLY A 84 -22.08 -4.06 32.44
N ILE A 85 -21.12 -3.77 31.60
CA ILE A 85 -20.39 -4.76 30.80
C ILE A 85 -18.90 -4.61 31.11
N GLU A 86 -18.26 -5.70 31.47
CA GLU A 86 -16.81 -5.81 31.62
C GLU A 86 -16.33 -6.87 30.63
N LEU A 87 -15.48 -6.51 29.66
CA LEU A 87 -14.94 -7.43 28.70
C LEU A 87 -13.48 -7.72 29.03
N LYS A 88 -13.21 -8.94 29.47
CA LYS A 88 -11.86 -9.42 29.69
C LYS A 88 -11.27 -9.92 28.39
N ILE A 89 -10.17 -9.30 27.95
CA ILE A 89 -9.46 -9.64 26.72
C ILE A 89 -8.10 -10.23 27.11
N LYS A 90 -7.91 -11.50 26.74
CA LYS A 90 -6.61 -12.16 26.84
C LYS A 90 -6.07 -12.36 25.42
N GLN A 91 -4.99 -11.64 25.07
CA GLN A 91 -4.44 -11.60 23.71
C GLN A 91 -3.82 -12.94 23.29
N GLY A 92 -3.10 -13.61 24.17
CA GLY A 92 -2.32 -14.80 23.85
C GLY A 92 -1.05 -14.49 23.06
N ASP A 93 -0.44 -15.52 22.50
CA ASP A 93 0.76 -15.40 21.66
C ASP A 93 0.37 -15.45 20.18
N ARG A 94 1.21 -14.84 19.31
CA ARG A 94 1.04 -14.96 17.86
C ARG A 94 1.34 -16.38 17.41
N VAL A 95 0.58 -16.83 16.42
CA VAL A 95 0.79 -18.10 15.75
C VAL A 95 2.10 -18.08 14.97
N LYS A 96 2.86 -19.17 15.09
CA LYS A 96 4.10 -19.41 14.33
C LYS A 96 3.83 -20.30 13.13
N ILE A 97 4.59 -20.08 12.06
CA ILE A 97 4.56 -20.96 10.89
C ILE A 97 5.34 -22.24 11.23
N ASP A 98 4.67 -23.39 11.13
CA ASP A 98 5.28 -24.72 11.30
C ASP A 98 5.80 -25.27 9.97
N THR A 99 4.95 -25.25 8.94
CA THR A 99 5.30 -25.62 7.57
C THR A 99 4.71 -24.64 6.59
N PHE A 100 5.48 -24.32 5.53
CA PHE A 100 4.99 -23.48 4.44
C PHE A 100 5.51 -24.08 3.14
N THR A 101 4.59 -24.56 2.28
CA THR A 101 4.91 -25.25 1.02
C THR A 101 4.12 -24.68 -0.14
N ILE A 102 4.71 -24.72 -1.34
CA ILE A 102 4.05 -24.37 -2.59
C ILE A 102 4.18 -25.56 -3.53
N SER A 103 3.06 -26.24 -3.76
CA SER A 103 2.99 -27.43 -4.60
C SER A 103 2.49 -27.09 -6.01
N GLY A 104 2.95 -27.86 -7.04
CA GLY A 104 2.59 -27.64 -8.44
C GLY A 104 3.52 -26.74 -9.23
N ALA A 105 4.60 -26.22 -8.61
CA ALA A 105 5.67 -25.52 -9.30
C ALA A 105 6.59 -26.52 -10.03
N GLU A 106 6.64 -26.44 -11.36
CA GLU A 106 7.49 -27.32 -12.20
C GLU A 106 8.62 -26.55 -12.89
N LYS A 107 8.43 -25.26 -13.16
CA LYS A 107 9.35 -24.41 -13.92
C LYS A 107 10.19 -23.50 -13.03
N ILE A 108 9.71 -23.20 -11.83
CA ILE A 108 10.34 -22.29 -10.89
C ILE A 108 10.58 -23.05 -9.59
N GLU A 109 11.77 -22.87 -9.03
CA GLU A 109 12.13 -23.51 -7.76
C GLU A 109 11.27 -22.97 -6.62
N GLU A 110 10.69 -23.86 -5.82
CA GLU A 110 9.82 -23.55 -4.67
C GLU A 110 10.48 -22.54 -3.72
N GLU A 111 11.78 -22.68 -3.44
CA GLU A 111 12.53 -21.77 -2.57
C GLU A 111 12.48 -20.30 -3.07
N SER A 112 12.51 -20.10 -4.40
CA SER A 112 12.39 -18.77 -5.00
C SER A 112 11.00 -18.18 -4.82
N LEU A 113 9.96 -19.02 -4.85
CA LEU A 113 8.58 -18.61 -4.64
C LEU A 113 8.32 -18.28 -3.16
N LEU A 114 8.85 -19.08 -2.24
CA LEU A 114 8.72 -18.86 -0.80
C LEU A 114 9.36 -17.52 -0.37
N LYS A 115 10.43 -17.08 -1.04
CA LYS A 115 11.07 -15.77 -0.78
C LYS A 115 10.19 -14.57 -1.12
N LEU A 116 9.15 -14.75 -1.92
CA LEU A 116 8.18 -13.67 -2.22
C LEU A 116 7.30 -13.34 -1.01
N PHE A 117 7.15 -14.30 -0.12
CA PHE A 117 6.48 -14.12 1.16
C PHE A 117 7.50 -13.61 2.17
N LYS A 118 7.23 -12.47 2.79
CA LYS A 118 8.10 -11.90 3.84
C LYS A 118 8.05 -12.66 5.16
N ILE A 119 7.31 -13.76 5.18
CA ILE A 119 7.06 -14.65 6.29
C ILE A 119 7.82 -15.96 6.08
N GLY A 120 8.29 -16.59 7.14
CA GLY A 120 8.83 -17.97 7.11
C GLY A 120 10.27 -18.14 6.60
N GLU A 121 11.06 -17.09 6.37
CA GLU A 121 12.49 -17.23 6.08
C GLU A 121 13.24 -17.80 7.30
N ALA A 122 13.41 -19.13 7.30
CA ALA A 122 14.00 -19.89 8.40
C ALA A 122 15.54 -20.02 8.31
N ASP A 123 16.26 -19.01 7.83
CA ASP A 123 17.71 -19.03 7.79
C ASP A 123 18.36 -18.53 9.08
N MET A 124 18.45 -19.37 10.06
CA MET A 124 19.00 -19.25 11.41
C MET A 124 17.92 -19.05 12.49
N ALA A 125 17.55 -20.14 13.15
CA ALA A 125 16.60 -20.17 14.28
C ALA A 125 16.88 -19.14 15.39
N ILE A 126 18.12 -18.66 15.53
CA ILE A 126 18.52 -17.64 16.50
C ILE A 126 18.14 -16.23 16.01
N LEU A 127 18.26 -15.92 14.72
CA LEU A 127 17.90 -14.60 14.19
C LEU A 127 16.38 -14.43 14.05
N ASN A 128 15.65 -15.50 13.71
CA ASN A 128 14.19 -15.46 13.63
C ASN A 128 13.53 -15.16 14.98
N TYR A 129 14.13 -15.63 16.07
CA TYR A 129 13.66 -15.32 17.43
C TYR A 129 13.67 -13.80 17.72
N PHE A 130 14.60 -13.04 17.12
CA PHE A 130 14.72 -11.59 17.29
C PHE A 130 14.00 -10.78 16.19
N THR A 131 13.68 -11.39 15.06
CA THR A 131 13.11 -10.65 13.89
C THR A 131 11.61 -10.86 13.69
N ASN A 132 10.97 -11.74 14.46
CA ASN A 132 9.54 -12.13 14.35
C ASN A 132 9.13 -12.65 12.95
N LYS A 133 10.07 -13.06 12.11
CA LYS A 133 9.81 -13.55 10.75
C LYS A 133 9.10 -14.91 10.71
N ASP A 134 9.09 -15.63 11.83
CA ASP A 134 8.37 -16.89 12.01
C ASP A 134 6.89 -16.70 12.38
N LEU A 135 6.44 -15.46 12.55
CA LEU A 135 5.08 -15.14 12.96
C LEU A 135 4.17 -14.95 11.73
N PHE A 136 3.01 -15.57 11.76
CA PHE A 136 2.00 -15.44 10.71
C PHE A 136 1.14 -14.19 10.94
N THR A 137 0.88 -13.45 9.85
CA THR A 137 -0.20 -12.45 9.76
C THR A 137 -0.92 -12.60 8.43
N GLU A 138 -2.24 -12.48 8.45
CA GLU A 138 -3.06 -12.58 7.24
C GLU A 138 -2.67 -11.51 6.21
N THR A 139 -2.35 -10.29 6.67
CA THR A 139 -1.98 -9.19 5.78
C THR A 139 -0.69 -9.47 5.01
N GLU A 140 0.36 -9.98 5.69
CA GLU A 140 1.63 -10.33 5.03
C GLU A 140 1.47 -11.54 4.11
N PHE A 141 0.62 -12.49 4.50
CA PHE A 141 0.30 -13.63 3.65
C PHE A 141 -0.40 -13.19 2.36
N GLN A 142 -1.42 -12.33 2.43
CA GLN A 142 -2.10 -11.81 1.24
C GLN A 142 -1.15 -10.99 0.34
N GLN A 143 -0.26 -10.18 0.92
CA GLN A 143 0.79 -9.50 0.15
C GLN A 143 1.72 -10.49 -0.57
N GLY A 144 2.03 -11.61 0.06
CA GLY A 144 2.78 -12.71 -0.54
C GLY A 144 2.04 -13.35 -1.71
N ILE A 145 0.75 -13.59 -1.57
CA ILE A 145 -0.14 -14.10 -2.63
C ILE A 145 -0.15 -13.14 -3.83
N ASP A 146 -0.29 -11.83 -3.57
CA ASP A 146 -0.24 -10.81 -4.63
C ASP A 146 1.13 -10.78 -5.31
N SER A 147 2.20 -10.91 -4.54
CA SER A 147 3.57 -10.99 -5.06
C SER A 147 3.78 -12.23 -5.93
N LEU A 148 3.24 -13.37 -5.52
CA LEU A 148 3.30 -14.63 -6.27
C LEU A 148 2.58 -14.50 -7.61
N ASN A 149 1.36 -13.96 -7.63
CA ASN A 149 0.61 -13.69 -8.86
C ASN A 149 1.40 -12.76 -9.81
N ASN A 150 1.88 -11.64 -9.29
CA ASN A 150 2.64 -10.68 -10.08
C ASN A 150 3.92 -11.28 -10.63
N TYR A 151 4.64 -12.08 -9.83
CA TYR A 151 5.88 -12.74 -10.24
C TYR A 151 5.67 -13.66 -11.44
N TYR A 152 4.63 -14.51 -11.42
CA TYR A 152 4.31 -15.36 -12.57
C TYR A 152 3.87 -14.58 -13.79
N PHE A 153 3.03 -13.53 -13.62
CA PHE A 153 2.62 -12.67 -14.73
C PHE A 153 3.79 -11.89 -15.35
N ASP A 154 4.77 -11.49 -14.54
CA ASP A 154 5.98 -10.81 -15.01
C ASP A 154 6.93 -11.76 -15.77
N LEU A 155 6.84 -13.05 -15.50
CA LEU A 155 7.54 -14.11 -16.23
C LEU A 155 6.73 -14.66 -17.42
N GLY A 156 5.58 -14.06 -17.74
CA GLY A 156 4.77 -14.42 -18.90
C GLY A 156 3.80 -15.59 -18.70
N TYR A 157 3.62 -16.08 -17.49
CA TYR A 157 2.66 -17.15 -17.19
C TYR A 157 1.26 -16.58 -16.97
N MET A 158 0.57 -16.24 -18.05
CA MET A 158 -0.75 -15.57 -17.98
C MET A 158 -1.87 -16.48 -17.51
N ASP A 159 -1.72 -17.79 -17.66
CA ASP A 159 -2.66 -18.82 -17.19
C ASP A 159 -2.35 -19.28 -15.76
N PHE A 160 -1.40 -18.62 -15.09
CA PHE A 160 -1.09 -18.93 -13.70
C PHE A 160 -2.34 -18.83 -12.82
N GLN A 161 -2.54 -19.85 -11.98
CA GLN A 161 -3.66 -19.91 -11.06
C GLN A 161 -3.22 -20.54 -9.74
N ILE A 162 -3.71 -19.98 -8.64
CA ILE A 162 -3.70 -20.65 -7.34
C ILE A 162 -4.96 -21.53 -7.31
N ILE A 163 -4.75 -22.85 -7.27
CA ILE A 163 -5.83 -23.84 -7.32
C ILE A 163 -6.49 -23.94 -5.96
N ASN A 164 -5.68 -24.01 -4.89
CA ASN A 164 -6.14 -24.16 -3.52
C ASN A 164 -5.12 -23.58 -2.54
N ILE A 165 -5.61 -23.17 -1.38
CA ILE A 165 -4.81 -22.76 -0.23
C ILE A 165 -5.34 -23.54 0.97
N ASP A 166 -4.57 -24.51 1.41
CA ASP A 166 -4.88 -25.27 2.61
C ASP A 166 -4.11 -24.70 3.80
N SER A 167 -4.83 -24.32 4.84
CA SER A 167 -4.24 -23.87 6.10
C SER A 167 -4.82 -24.65 7.28
N SER A 168 -3.97 -25.06 8.20
CA SER A 168 -4.38 -25.78 9.40
C SER A 168 -3.63 -25.29 10.63
N LEU A 169 -4.38 -25.04 11.69
CA LEU A 169 -3.82 -24.73 13.00
C LEU A 169 -3.66 -26.01 13.82
N ASP A 170 -2.61 -26.07 14.63
CA ASP A 170 -2.44 -27.13 15.61
C ASP A 170 -3.53 -27.05 16.70
N ASN A 171 -3.66 -28.10 17.52
CA ASN A 171 -4.72 -28.19 18.56
C ASN A 171 -4.63 -27.04 19.59
N LYS A 172 -3.48 -26.45 19.78
CA LYS A 172 -3.24 -25.35 20.72
C LYS A 172 -3.37 -23.98 20.07
N LYS A 173 -3.53 -23.93 18.75
CA LYS A 173 -3.52 -22.71 17.94
C LYS A 173 -2.22 -21.88 18.13
N GLU A 174 -1.11 -22.56 18.33
CA GLU A 174 0.22 -21.94 18.46
C GLU A 174 1.02 -21.99 17.15
N LYS A 175 0.65 -22.93 16.26
CA LYS A 175 1.33 -23.17 14.99
C LYS A 175 0.35 -23.30 13.83
N ILE A 176 0.73 -22.77 12.66
CA ILE A 176 -0.02 -22.88 11.42
C ILE A 176 0.83 -23.59 10.35
N SER A 177 0.22 -24.54 9.66
CA SER A 177 0.77 -25.17 8.46
C SER A 177 0.01 -24.67 7.25
N ILE A 178 0.71 -24.27 6.20
CA ILE A 178 0.14 -23.70 4.97
C ILE A 178 0.68 -24.46 3.77
N ASP A 179 -0.20 -24.89 2.87
CA ASP A 179 0.14 -25.43 1.56
C ASP A 179 -0.62 -24.64 0.47
N ILE A 180 0.12 -24.10 -0.49
CA ILE A 180 -0.45 -23.40 -1.64
C ILE A 180 -0.27 -24.30 -2.86
N GLN A 181 -1.36 -24.75 -3.44
CA GLN A 181 -1.36 -25.50 -4.67
C GLN A 181 -1.56 -24.57 -5.87
N ILE A 182 -0.59 -24.61 -6.80
CA ILE A 182 -0.60 -23.76 -7.99
C ILE A 182 -0.64 -24.56 -9.29
N SER A 183 -1.03 -23.87 -10.36
CA SER A 183 -0.85 -24.27 -11.75
C SER A 183 -0.15 -23.15 -12.50
N GLU A 184 1.02 -23.42 -13.08
CA GLU A 184 1.83 -22.41 -13.76
C GLU A 184 1.27 -22.03 -15.12
N GLY A 185 0.66 -22.98 -15.84
CA GLY A 185 0.23 -22.77 -17.21
C GLY A 185 1.39 -22.77 -18.21
N ILE A 186 1.21 -22.11 -19.35
CA ILE A 186 2.24 -21.92 -20.37
C ILE A 186 2.86 -20.53 -20.27
N GLN A 187 4.12 -20.41 -20.69
CA GLN A 187 4.81 -19.12 -20.76
C GLN A 187 4.54 -18.49 -22.11
N TYR A 188 3.88 -17.33 -22.12
CA TYR A 188 3.57 -16.58 -23.32
C TYR A 188 4.71 -15.65 -23.73
N LYS A 189 4.84 -15.47 -25.06
CA LYS A 189 5.71 -14.46 -25.68
C LYS A 189 4.89 -13.33 -26.25
N LEU A 190 5.54 -12.19 -26.45
CA LEU A 190 4.96 -11.10 -27.21
C LEU A 190 4.93 -11.46 -28.71
N GLY A 191 3.76 -11.43 -29.28
CA GLY A 191 3.53 -11.54 -30.71
C GLY A 191 3.68 -10.18 -31.39
N LYS A 192 2.79 -9.89 -32.35
CA LYS A 192 2.81 -8.62 -33.09
C LYS A 192 2.44 -7.44 -32.17
N ILE A 193 3.23 -6.37 -32.30
CA ILE A 193 2.95 -5.08 -31.65
C ILE A 193 2.47 -4.10 -32.71
N SER A 194 1.32 -3.45 -32.47
CA SER A 194 0.74 -2.48 -33.39
C SER A 194 0.19 -1.25 -32.66
N PHE A 195 0.02 -0.16 -33.42
CA PHE A 195 -0.50 1.11 -32.93
C PHE A 195 -1.66 1.55 -33.81
N GLU A 196 -2.78 1.92 -33.20
CA GLU A 196 -3.98 2.45 -33.83
C GLU A 196 -4.32 3.83 -33.25
N GLY A 197 -4.36 4.88 -34.10
CA GLY A 197 -4.55 6.28 -33.68
C GLY A 197 -3.26 6.98 -33.27
N GLY A 198 -3.31 8.31 -33.21
CA GLY A 198 -2.16 9.16 -32.81
C GLY A 198 -1.03 9.24 -33.83
N LEU A 199 -1.12 8.56 -34.96
CA LEU A 199 -0.07 8.49 -35.97
C LEU A 199 0.17 9.80 -36.75
N GLU A 200 -0.70 10.77 -36.58
CA GLU A 200 -0.54 12.15 -37.07
C GLU A 200 0.38 13.00 -36.20
N ILE A 201 0.71 12.54 -34.98
CA ILE A 201 1.60 13.23 -34.03
C ILE A 201 2.96 12.56 -33.96
N PHE A 202 2.99 11.23 -33.89
CA PHE A 202 4.20 10.41 -33.91
C PHE A 202 4.00 9.26 -34.91
N ASP A 203 5.00 8.99 -35.72
CA ASP A 203 4.93 7.84 -36.61
C ASP A 203 5.15 6.52 -35.87
N LYS A 204 4.95 5.40 -36.59
CA LYS A 204 5.07 4.05 -36.00
C LYS A 204 6.48 3.75 -35.51
N ASP A 205 7.48 4.26 -36.21
CA ASP A 205 8.88 3.99 -35.85
C ASP A 205 9.26 4.77 -34.57
N GLU A 206 8.79 6.01 -34.43
CA GLU A 206 8.96 6.79 -33.19
C GLU A 206 8.28 6.10 -32.00
N LEU A 207 7.03 5.62 -32.15
CA LEU A 207 6.32 4.90 -31.10
C LEU A 207 7.00 3.59 -30.73
N SER A 208 7.46 2.82 -31.74
CA SER A 208 8.17 1.56 -31.52
C SER A 208 9.51 1.73 -30.82
N GLN A 209 10.23 2.83 -31.10
CA GLN A 209 11.49 3.14 -30.41
C GLN A 209 11.31 3.62 -28.97
N ALA A 210 10.13 4.13 -28.65
CA ALA A 210 9.82 4.64 -27.31
C ALA A 210 9.45 3.56 -26.30
N ILE A 211 8.95 2.42 -26.76
CA ILE A 211 8.58 1.28 -25.91
C ILE A 211 9.80 0.38 -25.66
N SER A 212 9.79 -0.30 -24.52
CA SER A 212 10.85 -1.21 -24.10
C SER A 212 10.63 -2.65 -24.54
N ILE A 213 9.38 -3.03 -24.84
CA ILE A 213 9.00 -4.38 -25.29
C ILE A 213 9.24 -4.57 -26.78
N ALA A 214 9.58 -5.80 -27.18
CA ALA A 214 9.75 -6.20 -28.57
C ALA A 214 9.04 -7.51 -28.90
N GLU A 215 8.73 -7.73 -30.19
CA GLU A 215 8.17 -8.99 -30.68
C GLU A 215 9.14 -10.16 -30.38
N GLY A 216 8.62 -11.24 -29.78
CA GLY A 216 9.37 -12.41 -29.36
C GLY A 216 9.89 -12.38 -27.93
N ASP A 217 9.83 -11.24 -27.24
CA ASP A 217 10.15 -11.17 -25.82
C ASP A 217 9.15 -11.98 -24.99
N ILE A 218 9.53 -12.35 -23.78
CA ILE A 218 8.59 -12.91 -22.81
C ILE A 218 7.55 -11.85 -22.48
N PHE A 219 6.26 -12.23 -22.48
CA PHE A 219 5.19 -11.34 -22.08
C PHE A 219 5.41 -10.87 -20.64
N ASN A 220 5.46 -9.55 -20.44
CA ASN A 220 5.64 -8.95 -19.11
C ASN A 220 4.67 -7.79 -18.95
N ARG A 221 3.69 -7.99 -18.05
CA ARG A 221 2.64 -7.00 -17.82
C ARG A 221 3.18 -5.67 -17.29
N ASN A 222 4.16 -5.70 -16.39
CA ASN A 222 4.72 -4.48 -15.81
C ASN A 222 5.50 -3.65 -16.84
N LEU A 223 6.20 -4.28 -17.78
CA LEU A 223 6.85 -3.57 -18.89
C LEU A 223 5.81 -2.91 -19.81
N ILE A 224 4.73 -3.59 -20.11
CA ILE A 224 3.63 -3.02 -20.93
C ILE A 224 3.02 -1.79 -20.23
N ILE A 225 2.76 -1.86 -18.93
CA ILE A 225 2.25 -0.72 -18.15
C ILE A 225 3.23 0.46 -18.18
N LYS A 226 4.53 0.18 -18.06
CA LYS A 226 5.58 1.21 -18.15
C LYS A 226 5.64 1.84 -19.54
N ASP A 227 5.50 1.05 -20.57
CA ASP A 227 5.49 1.54 -21.96
C ASP A 227 4.26 2.38 -22.24
N ILE A 228 3.08 1.97 -21.76
CA ILE A 228 1.86 2.81 -21.81
C ILE A 228 2.10 4.15 -21.14
N GLN A 229 2.77 4.17 -19.97
CA GLN A 229 3.09 5.41 -19.28
C GLN A 229 4.05 6.28 -20.10
N THR A 230 5.07 5.67 -20.73
CA THR A 230 6.03 6.36 -21.60
C THR A 230 5.33 7.00 -22.80
N LEU A 231 4.49 6.22 -23.50
CA LEU A 231 3.71 6.72 -24.62
C LEU A 231 2.75 7.84 -24.18
N THR A 232 2.08 7.67 -23.03
CA THR A 232 1.19 8.68 -22.47
C THR A 232 1.93 9.99 -22.20
N ASP A 233 3.14 9.91 -21.63
CA ASP A 233 3.98 11.08 -21.36
C ASP A 233 4.39 11.79 -22.65
N MET A 234 4.76 11.04 -23.69
CA MET A 234 5.11 11.58 -25.02
C MET A 234 3.95 12.39 -25.63
N PHE A 235 2.75 11.84 -25.64
CA PHE A 235 1.58 12.55 -26.16
C PHE A 235 1.18 13.74 -25.27
N ALA A 236 1.27 13.59 -23.96
CA ALA A 236 0.99 14.66 -23.02
C ALA A 236 1.96 15.85 -23.19
N ASP A 237 3.21 15.61 -23.57
CA ASP A 237 4.20 16.66 -23.88
C ASP A 237 3.90 17.39 -25.20
N LYS A 238 3.07 16.80 -26.06
CA LYS A 238 2.51 17.48 -27.24
C LYS A 238 1.18 18.19 -26.97
N GLY A 239 0.79 18.29 -25.69
CA GLY A 239 -0.43 18.98 -25.24
C GLY A 239 -1.66 18.09 -25.08
N PHE A 240 -1.58 16.81 -25.32
CA PHE A 240 -2.69 15.87 -25.17
C PHE A 240 -2.80 15.36 -23.73
N ALA A 241 -3.15 16.25 -22.79
CA ALA A 241 -3.19 15.94 -21.35
C ALA A 241 -4.11 14.75 -21.01
N PHE A 242 -5.16 14.53 -21.79
CA PHE A 242 -6.17 13.49 -21.58
C PHE A 242 -6.07 12.36 -22.62
N VAL A 243 -4.87 12.12 -23.17
CA VAL A 243 -4.66 10.97 -24.04
C VAL A 243 -4.97 9.67 -23.28
N ASN A 244 -5.70 8.78 -23.92
CA ASN A 244 -5.99 7.46 -23.40
C ASN A 244 -5.35 6.42 -24.32
N ILE A 245 -4.52 5.56 -23.77
CA ILE A 245 -3.84 4.47 -24.47
C ILE A 245 -4.33 3.16 -23.86
N ASN A 246 -5.10 2.41 -24.63
CA ASN A 246 -5.68 1.15 -24.21
C ASN A 246 -5.00 -0.01 -24.97
N PRO A 247 -4.24 -0.89 -24.29
CA PRO A 247 -3.68 -2.08 -24.90
C PRO A 247 -4.80 -3.10 -25.12
N VAL A 248 -5.02 -3.50 -26.35
CA VAL A 248 -5.92 -4.59 -26.70
C VAL A 248 -5.07 -5.80 -27.03
N THR A 249 -5.24 -6.87 -26.26
CA THR A 249 -4.52 -8.12 -26.44
C THR A 249 -5.33 -9.12 -27.26
N SER A 250 -4.65 -9.94 -28.05
CA SER A 250 -5.25 -11.09 -28.74
C SER A 250 -4.29 -12.26 -28.72
N ASP A 251 -4.82 -13.42 -28.36
CA ASP A 251 -4.03 -14.64 -28.24
C ASP A 251 -3.79 -15.27 -29.60
N PHE A 252 -2.59 -15.76 -29.83
CA PHE A 252 -2.21 -16.53 -30.98
C PHE A 252 -1.23 -17.63 -30.60
N LEU A 253 -1.72 -18.86 -30.42
CA LEU A 253 -0.95 -20.01 -29.92
C LEU A 253 -0.34 -19.71 -28.53
N ASP A 254 0.98 -19.66 -28.42
CA ASP A 254 1.78 -19.33 -27.26
C ASP A 254 2.24 -17.86 -27.23
N SER A 255 1.62 -17.01 -28.04
CA SER A 255 1.99 -15.60 -28.20
C SER A 255 0.79 -14.69 -27.99
N ILE A 256 1.03 -13.52 -27.39
CA ILE A 256 0.03 -12.49 -27.18
C ILE A 256 0.38 -11.28 -28.05
N ASN A 257 -0.47 -10.97 -29.03
CA ASN A 257 -0.36 -9.73 -29.78
C ASN A 257 -0.90 -8.55 -28.97
N ILE A 258 -0.30 -7.38 -29.16
CA ILE A 258 -0.73 -6.16 -28.49
C ILE A 258 -1.01 -5.08 -29.55
N ASP A 259 -2.21 -4.50 -29.48
CA ASP A 259 -2.58 -3.33 -30.26
C ASP A 259 -2.82 -2.15 -29.30
N PHE A 260 -1.93 -1.15 -29.34
CA PHE A 260 -2.07 0.07 -28.55
C PHE A 260 -3.05 1.02 -29.24
N LYS A 261 -4.30 1.07 -28.73
CA LYS A 261 -5.33 2.00 -29.20
C LYS A 261 -5.17 3.35 -28.54
N ILE A 262 -4.79 4.35 -29.31
CA ILE A 262 -4.44 5.70 -28.88
C ILE A 262 -5.58 6.65 -29.21
N SER A 263 -6.21 7.21 -28.18
CA SER A 263 -7.25 8.22 -28.28
C SER A 263 -6.73 9.55 -27.75
N LEU A 264 -6.42 10.49 -28.65
CA LEU A 264 -5.70 11.73 -28.30
C LEU A 264 -6.53 12.72 -27.48
N ASN A 265 -7.85 12.79 -27.72
CA ASN A 265 -8.68 13.88 -27.25
C ASN A 265 -8.20 15.25 -27.80
N LYS A 266 -8.55 16.36 -27.12
CA LYS A 266 -8.15 17.71 -27.54
C LYS A 266 -6.80 18.09 -26.94
N LYS A 267 -6.08 18.96 -27.65
CA LYS A 267 -4.93 19.65 -27.07
C LYS A 267 -5.40 20.58 -25.96
N VAL A 268 -4.63 20.63 -24.89
CA VAL A 268 -4.96 21.36 -23.68
C VAL A 268 -3.91 22.44 -23.41
N PHE A 269 -4.41 23.61 -23.05
CA PHE A 269 -3.59 24.77 -22.65
C PHE A 269 -3.83 25.10 -21.18
N ILE A 270 -2.83 25.66 -20.53
CA ILE A 270 -2.88 26.05 -19.13
C ILE A 270 -3.73 27.34 -19.02
N ASN A 271 -4.82 27.28 -18.29
CA ASN A 271 -5.67 28.44 -18.05
C ASN A 271 -5.12 29.30 -16.89
N ARG A 272 -4.86 28.64 -15.75
CA ARG A 272 -4.40 29.32 -14.52
C ARG A 272 -3.48 28.42 -13.73
N ILE A 273 -2.49 29.04 -13.09
CA ILE A 273 -1.59 28.39 -12.12
C ILE A 273 -1.83 29.01 -10.76
N THR A 274 -2.28 28.20 -9.79
CA THR A 274 -2.46 28.57 -8.40
C THR A 274 -1.41 27.94 -7.51
N ILE A 275 -0.97 28.66 -6.49
CA ILE A 275 -0.02 28.20 -5.48
C ILE A 275 -0.69 28.38 -4.12
N SER A 276 -0.59 27.38 -3.24
CA SER A 276 -1.16 27.42 -1.89
C SER A 276 -0.24 26.71 -0.89
N GLY A 277 -0.39 27.01 0.41
CA GLY A 277 0.42 26.44 1.49
C GLY A 277 1.74 27.17 1.76
N ASN A 278 2.14 28.11 0.94
CA ASN A 278 3.36 28.92 1.09
C ASN A 278 3.13 30.11 2.05
N THR A 279 3.15 29.84 3.35
CA THR A 279 2.89 30.88 4.36
C THR A 279 4.07 31.81 4.61
N ARG A 280 5.30 31.35 4.35
CA ARG A 280 6.57 32.09 4.53
C ARG A 280 7.34 32.31 3.23
N THR A 281 7.28 31.34 2.33
CA THR A 281 7.95 31.41 1.03
C THR A 281 7.14 32.30 0.08
N GLN A 282 7.79 33.29 -0.51
CA GLN A 282 7.16 34.19 -1.48
C GLN A 282 6.75 33.43 -2.75
N ASP A 283 5.63 33.81 -3.33
CA ASP A 283 5.06 33.17 -4.54
C ASP A 283 6.04 33.18 -5.72
N GLU A 284 6.83 34.26 -5.87
CA GLU A 284 7.82 34.41 -6.92
C GLU A 284 8.94 33.35 -6.85
N VAL A 285 9.29 32.90 -5.65
CA VAL A 285 10.31 31.85 -5.46
C VAL A 285 9.81 30.52 -6.03
N ILE A 286 8.55 30.20 -5.80
CA ILE A 286 7.91 28.98 -6.32
C ILE A 286 7.72 29.12 -7.83
N ARG A 287 7.17 30.23 -8.31
CA ARG A 287 6.92 30.45 -9.75
C ARG A 287 8.19 30.38 -10.59
N ARG A 288 9.34 30.79 -10.06
CA ARG A 288 10.61 30.68 -10.77
C ARG A 288 11.04 29.24 -11.07
N GLU A 289 10.67 28.30 -10.21
CA GLU A 289 10.98 26.87 -10.38
C GLU A 289 9.92 26.14 -11.26
N ILE A 290 8.80 26.79 -11.54
CA ILE A 290 7.72 26.24 -12.38
C ILE A 290 8.05 26.53 -13.85
N GLY A 291 8.33 25.47 -14.63
CA GLY A 291 8.70 25.59 -16.05
C GLY A 291 7.53 25.80 -17.01
N ILE A 292 6.28 25.88 -16.50
CA ILE A 292 5.06 26.12 -17.31
C ILE A 292 4.55 27.54 -17.09
N ALA A 293 3.78 28.04 -18.07
CA ALA A 293 3.17 29.37 -18.00
C ALA A 293 1.69 29.33 -18.36
N GLU A 294 0.90 30.25 -17.80
CA GLU A 294 -0.50 30.45 -18.16
C GLU A 294 -0.61 30.82 -19.66
N GLY A 295 -1.57 30.23 -20.36
CA GLY A 295 -1.70 30.32 -21.82
C GLY A 295 -0.79 29.38 -22.59
N GLY A 296 0.21 28.75 -21.97
CA GLY A 296 1.10 27.79 -22.59
C GLY A 296 0.45 26.42 -22.81
N GLN A 297 1.06 25.62 -23.68
CA GLN A 297 0.62 24.25 -23.92
C GLN A 297 0.95 23.37 -22.71
N TYR A 298 0.07 22.42 -22.40
CA TYR A 298 0.33 21.43 -21.36
C TYR A 298 1.53 20.52 -21.72
N SER A 299 2.38 20.24 -20.75
CA SER A 299 3.43 19.23 -20.83
C SER A 299 3.61 18.55 -19.49
N ARG A 300 3.48 17.23 -19.49
CA ARG A 300 3.62 16.43 -18.26
C ARG A 300 5.05 16.36 -17.77
N SER A 301 6.03 16.28 -18.68
CA SER A 301 7.45 16.24 -18.31
C SER A 301 7.90 17.54 -17.66
N ILE A 302 7.47 18.71 -18.18
CA ILE A 302 7.79 20.02 -17.58
C ILE A 302 7.13 20.16 -16.20
N LEU A 303 5.90 19.69 -16.02
CA LEU A 303 5.24 19.68 -14.70
C LEU A 303 6.01 18.81 -13.70
N ARG A 304 6.43 17.61 -14.11
CA ARG A 304 7.21 16.71 -13.26
C ARG A 304 8.58 17.31 -12.91
N GLU A 305 9.23 17.98 -13.85
CA GLU A 305 10.49 18.69 -13.60
C GLU A 305 10.28 19.86 -12.63
N SER A 306 9.21 20.63 -12.78
CA SER A 306 8.81 21.69 -11.85
C SER A 306 8.63 21.15 -10.43
N LEU A 307 7.91 20.04 -10.28
CA LEU A 307 7.73 19.35 -8.99
C LEU A 307 9.09 18.97 -8.37
N ASN A 308 9.98 18.36 -9.17
CA ASN A 308 11.30 17.96 -8.70
C ASN A 308 12.18 19.17 -8.36
N SER A 309 12.06 20.27 -9.08
CA SER A 309 12.77 21.52 -8.79
C SER A 309 12.33 22.12 -7.45
N LEU A 310 11.03 22.17 -7.20
CA LEU A 310 10.49 22.64 -5.92
C LEU A 310 10.93 21.75 -4.75
N ARG A 311 10.91 20.43 -4.91
CA ARG A 311 11.39 19.50 -3.87
C ARG A 311 12.90 19.67 -3.60
N ARG A 312 13.71 19.94 -4.61
CA ARG A 312 15.16 20.18 -4.46
C ARG A 312 15.50 21.46 -3.69
N LEU A 313 14.57 22.43 -3.59
CA LEU A 313 14.80 23.63 -2.78
C LEU A 313 14.98 23.32 -1.28
N GLY A 314 14.43 22.21 -0.80
CA GLY A 314 14.49 21.82 0.60
C GLY A 314 13.65 22.70 1.54
N TYR A 315 12.79 23.55 0.99
CA TYR A 315 11.91 24.44 1.75
C TYR A 315 10.59 23.77 2.12
N PHE A 316 10.25 22.70 1.41
CA PHE A 316 8.96 22.01 1.51
C PHE A 316 9.14 20.57 1.98
N SER A 317 8.31 20.14 2.93
CA SER A 317 8.19 18.74 3.38
C SER A 317 7.42 17.92 2.35
N ASP A 318 6.41 18.53 1.70
CA ASP A 318 5.67 17.95 0.59
C ASP A 318 5.33 19.01 -0.48
N VAL A 319 5.20 18.54 -1.72
CA VAL A 319 4.75 19.33 -2.86
C VAL A 319 3.83 18.44 -3.70
N GLN A 320 2.58 18.88 -3.87
CA GLN A 320 1.57 18.20 -4.67
C GLN A 320 1.16 19.07 -5.86
N ILE A 321 0.80 18.42 -6.97
CA ILE A 321 0.25 19.08 -8.15
C ILE A 321 -1.10 18.45 -8.46
N SER A 322 -2.12 19.26 -8.60
CA SER A 322 -3.41 18.85 -9.10
C SER A 322 -3.76 19.59 -10.39
N THR A 323 -4.54 18.94 -11.25
CA THR A 323 -5.02 19.49 -12.51
C THR A 323 -6.52 19.38 -12.57
N GLU A 324 -7.21 20.46 -12.92
CA GLU A 324 -8.66 20.52 -13.00
C GLU A 324 -9.10 21.06 -14.37
N GLU A 325 -10.07 20.38 -14.98
CA GLU A 325 -10.69 20.87 -16.21
C GLU A 325 -11.47 22.16 -15.95
N VAL A 326 -11.42 23.11 -16.91
CA VAL A 326 -12.18 24.34 -16.81
C VAL A 326 -13.59 24.11 -17.37
N ILE A 327 -14.61 24.29 -16.54
CA ILE A 327 -16.01 24.10 -16.95
C ILE A 327 -16.34 25.00 -18.17
N GLY A 328 -16.80 24.34 -19.24
CA GLY A 328 -17.14 25.01 -20.50
C GLY A 328 -15.96 25.34 -21.43
N MET A 329 -14.72 24.98 -21.04
CA MET A 329 -13.51 25.15 -21.86
C MET A 329 -12.71 23.83 -21.90
N PRO A 330 -13.12 22.84 -22.72
CA PRO A 330 -12.52 21.50 -22.70
C PRO A 330 -11.08 21.44 -23.24
N ASP A 331 -10.56 22.54 -23.74
CA ASP A 331 -9.18 22.76 -24.18
C ASP A 331 -8.31 23.48 -23.13
N LYS A 332 -8.83 23.67 -21.92
CA LYS A 332 -8.12 24.37 -20.84
C LYS A 332 -8.16 23.63 -19.52
N ILE A 333 -7.04 23.72 -18.79
CA ILE A 333 -6.92 23.20 -17.42
C ILE A 333 -6.36 24.25 -16.50
N ASN A 334 -6.78 24.20 -15.23
CA ASN A 334 -6.14 24.86 -14.11
C ASN A 334 -5.14 23.91 -13.48
N ILE A 335 -4.00 24.43 -13.04
CA ILE A 335 -2.97 23.68 -12.33
C ILE A 335 -2.79 24.31 -10.96
N ALA A 336 -2.89 23.50 -9.91
CA ALA A 336 -2.66 23.93 -8.55
C ALA A 336 -1.41 23.23 -7.98
N PHE A 337 -0.50 24.04 -7.45
CA PHE A 337 0.64 23.60 -6.66
C PHE A 337 0.29 23.82 -5.19
N GLU A 338 0.23 22.74 -4.42
CA GLU A 338 0.05 22.78 -2.98
C GLU A 338 1.36 22.38 -2.31
N VAL A 339 1.88 23.28 -1.47
CA VAL A 339 3.16 23.06 -0.80
C VAL A 339 2.99 23.02 0.71
N GLU A 340 3.71 22.14 1.39
CA GLU A 340 3.82 22.10 2.83
C GLU A 340 5.23 22.53 3.25
N GLU A 341 5.34 23.63 3.98
CA GLU A 341 6.65 24.19 4.34
C GLU A 341 7.32 23.42 5.47
N THR A 342 8.61 23.09 5.29
CA THR A 342 9.42 22.48 6.33
C THR A 342 9.62 23.46 7.48
N GLN A 343 9.56 22.99 8.73
CA GLN A 343 9.95 23.79 9.88
C GLN A 343 11.47 24.02 9.85
N THR A 344 11.90 25.14 9.29
CA THR A 344 13.31 25.55 9.30
C THR A 344 13.64 26.28 10.60
N GLY A 345 14.31 25.60 11.52
CA GLY A 345 14.94 26.23 12.66
C GLY A 345 14.69 25.56 13.99
N SER A 346 15.46 24.54 14.35
CA SER A 346 15.74 24.22 15.75
C SER A 346 17.05 24.91 16.16
N VAL A 347 16.97 25.98 16.94
CA VAL A 347 18.14 26.54 17.61
C VAL A 347 18.37 25.74 18.89
N SER A 348 19.29 24.76 18.86
CA SER A 348 19.74 24.07 20.07
C SER A 348 20.85 24.91 20.73
N LEU A 349 20.50 25.64 21.79
CA LEU A 349 21.45 26.30 22.68
C LEU A 349 22.05 25.25 23.65
N SER A 350 23.24 24.74 23.33
CA SER A 350 24.00 23.88 24.24
C SER A 350 24.72 24.75 25.22
N PHE A 351 24.22 24.85 26.45
CA PHE A 351 24.96 25.46 27.55
C PHE A 351 26.02 24.47 28.08
N PHE A 352 27.29 24.71 27.73
CA PHE A 352 28.39 24.03 28.39
C PHE A 352 28.60 24.63 29.79
N ASN A 353 28.19 23.90 30.84
CA ASN A 353 28.57 24.22 32.19
C ASN A 353 30.04 23.86 32.45
N PHE A 354 30.93 24.84 32.36
CA PHE A 354 32.29 24.72 32.92
C PHE A 354 32.20 24.76 34.46
N LYS A 355 32.31 23.60 35.11
CA LYS A 355 32.69 23.55 36.53
C LYS A 355 34.20 23.74 36.59
N SER A 356 34.65 24.92 36.99
CA SER A 356 36.04 25.14 37.43
C SER A 356 36.18 24.54 38.84
N ASN A 357 36.86 23.41 38.94
CA ASN A 357 37.44 23.00 40.20
C ASN A 357 38.68 23.87 40.43
N ILE A 358 38.57 24.81 41.38
CA ILE A 358 39.71 25.49 41.98
C ILE A 358 39.89 24.82 43.34
N ASP A 359 40.88 23.93 43.45
CA ASP A 359 41.40 23.44 44.70
C ASP A 359 42.35 24.51 45.22
N PHE A 360 42.07 25.04 46.43
CA PHE A 360 43.02 25.81 47.22
C PHE A 360 43.59 24.88 48.28
N GLU A 361 44.94 24.74 48.23
CA GLU A 361 45.73 24.36 49.39
C GLU A 361 45.76 25.47 50.45
#